data_09eb252f4992f69c66eeee01fd78663a
#
_entry.id   09eb252f4992f69c66eeee01fd78663a
#
_cell.length_a   1.000
_cell.length_b   1.000
_cell.length_c   1.000
_cell.angle_alpha   90.00
_cell.angle_beta   90.00
_cell.angle_gamma   90.00
#
_symmetry.space_group_name_H-M   'P 1'
#
loop_
_entity.id
_entity.type
_entity.pdbx_description
1 polymer ?
#
loop_
_entity_poly.entity_id
_entity_poly.type
_entity_poly.pdbx_seq_one_letter_code
_entity_poly.pdbx_strand_id
1 'polypeptide(L)'
;MSLSEESKNATSTMTLGIVAGEGKLPSLVAQSAKSRGYRVIGMALSEDALALIEPHAHKTYLIAPGQLGRNVGLFKKEGCGSAVFIGKVPKLNLLRQLHKFDWTAVKELSKLPNFNDDTIQFHMGDFVEAHGVKVLTQREFLVHLFPEIGPLTSRQLTIEEYADIEYGMGVAREIARLDIGQTVVVRDRMIVALEAIEGTDEAIKRAVKLSRGPVVVCKVSKPNQDQRFDVPTVGMSTL
;
A
#
# COMPACT_ATOMS: atom_id res chain seq x y z
N MET A 1 -53.49 2.99 -27.81
CA MET A 1 -52.52 1.89 -27.79
C MET A 1 -51.27 2.39 -27.14
N SER A 2 -51.11 1.95 -25.96
CA SER A 2 -50.03 2.21 -25.02
C SER A 2 -48.77 1.52 -25.48
N LEU A 3 -47.60 2.12 -25.28
CA LEU A 3 -46.37 1.39 -25.11
C LEU A 3 -45.47 2.14 -24.14
N SER A 4 -45.55 1.69 -22.94
CA SER A 4 -44.58 1.90 -21.89
C SER A 4 -43.41 0.98 -22.12
N GLU A 5 -42.32 1.47 -22.69
CA GLU A 5 -41.02 0.85 -22.57
C GLU A 5 -40.25 1.49 -21.42
N GLU A 6 -40.46 0.94 -20.23
CA GLU A 6 -39.58 1.15 -19.09
C GLU A 6 -38.20 0.58 -19.43
N SER A 7 -37.32 1.46 -19.87
CA SER A 7 -35.90 1.20 -19.96
C SER A 7 -35.39 0.85 -18.56
N LYS A 8 -35.20 -0.45 -18.31
CA LYS A 8 -34.43 -0.98 -17.19
C LYS A 8 -32.98 -0.58 -17.38
N ASN A 9 -32.63 0.62 -16.97
CA ASN A 9 -31.23 0.96 -16.67
C ASN A 9 -30.82 0.15 -15.43
N ALA A 10 -30.42 -1.09 -15.64
CA ALA A 10 -29.65 -1.85 -14.65
C ALA A 10 -28.32 -1.11 -14.52
N THR A 11 -28.18 -0.30 -13.49
CA THR A 11 -26.89 0.25 -13.07
C THR A 11 -25.98 -0.94 -12.79
N SER A 12 -25.09 -1.25 -13.73
CA SER A 12 -24.10 -2.31 -13.57
C SER A 12 -23.28 -1.98 -12.34
N THR A 13 -23.53 -2.67 -11.25
CA THR A 13 -22.78 -2.49 -10.00
C THR A 13 -21.31 -2.83 -10.29
N MET A 14 -20.43 -1.84 -10.25
CA MET A 14 -18.99 -2.06 -10.46
C MET A 14 -18.44 -2.96 -9.37
N THR A 15 -17.76 -4.03 -9.75
CA THR A 15 -17.13 -4.96 -8.81
C THR A 15 -15.66 -4.62 -8.63
N LEU A 16 -15.26 -4.39 -7.39
CA LEU A 16 -13.89 -4.10 -6.97
C LEU A 16 -13.30 -5.28 -6.21
N GLY A 17 -12.18 -5.80 -6.67
CA GLY A 17 -11.33 -6.72 -5.92
C GLY A 17 -10.37 -5.96 -5.02
N ILE A 18 -10.24 -6.36 -3.75
CA ILE A 18 -9.26 -5.79 -2.82
C ILE A 18 -8.30 -6.89 -2.40
N VAL A 19 -7.04 -6.80 -2.85
CA VAL A 19 -5.97 -7.65 -2.36
C VAL A 19 -5.50 -7.07 -1.03
N ALA A 20 -5.89 -7.74 0.04
CA ALA A 20 -5.72 -7.28 1.40
C ALA A 20 -4.49 -7.90 2.07
N GLY A 21 -3.45 -7.11 2.29
CA GLY A 21 -2.37 -7.41 3.21
C GLY A 21 -2.74 -7.08 4.66
N GLU A 22 -1.74 -7.10 5.54
CA GLU A 22 -1.92 -6.83 6.97
C GLU A 22 -2.21 -5.34 7.25
N GLY A 23 -2.88 -5.09 8.39
CA GLY A 23 -3.22 -3.77 8.89
C GLY A 23 -4.67 -3.36 8.60
N LYS A 24 -5.04 -2.16 9.04
CA LYS A 24 -6.43 -1.65 8.99
C LYS A 24 -6.83 -1.02 7.65
N LEU A 25 -5.86 -0.62 6.84
CA LEU A 25 -6.13 0.10 5.58
C LEU A 25 -7.02 -0.67 4.59
N PRO A 26 -6.87 -2.01 4.40
CA PRO A 26 -7.77 -2.77 3.55
C PRO A 26 -9.25 -2.63 3.92
N SER A 27 -9.56 -2.64 5.22
CA SER A 27 -10.93 -2.47 5.72
C SER A 27 -11.47 -1.07 5.41
N LEU A 28 -10.66 -0.04 5.54
CA LEU A 28 -11.05 1.34 5.21
C LEU A 28 -11.33 1.51 3.72
N VAL A 29 -10.51 0.89 2.85
CA VAL A 29 -10.79 0.86 1.40
C VAL A 29 -12.09 0.14 1.12
N ALA A 30 -12.33 -1.01 1.76
CA ALA A 30 -13.56 -1.77 1.58
C ALA A 30 -14.81 -0.98 1.99
N GLN A 31 -14.76 -0.27 3.12
CA GLN A 31 -15.82 0.62 3.59
C GLN A 31 -16.08 1.75 2.59
N SER A 32 -15.02 2.44 2.17
CA SER A 32 -15.12 3.54 1.21
C SER A 32 -15.65 3.07 -0.14
N ALA A 33 -15.20 1.93 -0.65
CA ALA A 33 -15.71 1.35 -1.89
C ALA A 33 -17.19 0.98 -1.78
N LYS A 34 -17.59 0.35 -0.67
CA LYS A 34 -18.99 -0.03 -0.42
C LYS A 34 -19.90 1.19 -0.34
N SER A 35 -19.49 2.27 0.32
CA SER A 35 -20.25 3.53 0.39
C SER A 35 -20.42 4.21 -0.96
N ARG A 36 -19.55 3.93 -1.92
CA ARG A 36 -19.62 4.40 -3.32
C ARG A 36 -20.38 3.46 -4.25
N GLY A 37 -21.02 2.43 -3.72
CA GLY A 37 -21.83 1.49 -4.49
C GLY A 37 -21.06 0.36 -5.19
N TYR A 38 -19.79 0.14 -4.86
CA TYR A 38 -19.06 -1.02 -5.38
C TYR A 38 -19.52 -2.32 -4.73
N ARG A 39 -19.59 -3.38 -5.53
CA ARG A 39 -19.58 -4.74 -5.00
C ARG A 39 -18.14 -5.11 -4.65
N VAL A 40 -17.84 -5.28 -3.37
CA VAL A 40 -16.48 -5.49 -2.85
C VAL A 40 -16.19 -6.98 -2.70
N ILE A 41 -15.10 -7.45 -3.30
CA ILE A 41 -14.55 -8.80 -3.16
C ILE A 41 -13.20 -8.71 -2.44
N GLY A 42 -13.14 -9.23 -1.22
CA GLY A 42 -11.92 -9.27 -0.42
C GLY A 42 -11.07 -10.49 -0.78
N MET A 43 -9.79 -10.26 -1.09
CA MET A 43 -8.79 -11.29 -1.36
C MET A 43 -7.66 -11.14 -0.33
N ALA A 44 -7.77 -11.82 0.79
CA ALA A 44 -6.88 -11.68 1.93
C ALA A 44 -5.63 -12.57 1.81
N LEU A 45 -4.47 -12.02 2.17
CA LEU A 45 -3.18 -12.71 2.14
C LEU A 45 -2.84 -13.42 3.46
N SER A 46 -3.66 -13.23 4.50
CA SER A 46 -3.56 -13.90 5.80
C SER A 46 -4.94 -14.02 6.46
N GLU A 47 -5.07 -14.90 7.46
CA GLU A 47 -6.31 -15.05 8.25
C GLU A 47 -6.65 -13.75 9.00
N ASP A 48 -5.64 -13.03 9.52
CA ASP A 48 -5.85 -11.76 10.20
C ASP A 48 -6.40 -10.69 9.23
N ALA A 49 -5.85 -10.62 8.02
CA ALA A 49 -6.37 -9.72 6.98
C ALA A 49 -7.79 -10.12 6.55
N LEU A 50 -8.07 -11.43 6.49
CA LEU A 50 -9.41 -11.96 6.19
C LEU A 50 -10.41 -11.49 7.22
N ALA A 51 -10.13 -11.72 8.50
CA ALA A 51 -11.01 -11.34 9.62
C ALA A 51 -11.31 -9.82 9.63
N LEU A 52 -10.31 -9.00 9.26
CA LEU A 52 -10.47 -7.54 9.22
C LEU A 52 -11.31 -7.06 8.04
N ILE A 53 -11.20 -7.68 6.85
CA ILE A 53 -11.92 -7.21 5.66
C ILE A 53 -13.31 -7.81 5.52
N GLU A 54 -13.54 -9.01 6.04
CA GLU A 54 -14.78 -9.77 5.90
C GLU A 54 -16.05 -8.97 6.25
N PRO A 55 -16.12 -8.19 7.36
CA PRO A 55 -17.31 -7.40 7.70
C PRO A 55 -17.67 -6.32 6.67
N HIS A 56 -16.70 -5.93 5.83
CA HIS A 56 -16.82 -4.82 4.88
C HIS A 56 -16.89 -5.27 3.42
N ALA A 57 -16.72 -6.57 3.15
CA ALA A 57 -16.80 -7.15 1.81
C ALA A 57 -18.13 -7.87 1.58
N HIS A 58 -18.52 -8.04 0.31
CA HIS A 58 -19.67 -8.86 -0.06
C HIS A 58 -19.29 -10.34 -0.12
N LYS A 59 -18.03 -10.62 -0.39
CA LYS A 59 -17.45 -11.97 -0.40
C LYS A 59 -15.95 -11.88 -0.17
N THR A 60 -15.40 -12.90 0.48
CA THR A 60 -13.97 -12.97 0.80
C THR A 60 -13.35 -14.28 0.39
N TYR A 61 -12.04 -14.22 0.14
CA TYR A 61 -11.21 -15.37 -0.20
C TYR A 61 -9.87 -15.25 0.52
N LEU A 62 -9.40 -16.34 1.07
CA LEU A 62 -8.00 -16.46 1.47
C LEU A 62 -7.18 -16.84 0.23
N ILE A 63 -6.19 -16.05 -0.10
CA ILE A 63 -5.33 -16.23 -1.27
C ILE A 63 -3.86 -16.36 -0.86
N ALA A 64 -3.06 -16.94 -1.74
CA ALA A 64 -1.61 -16.99 -1.57
C ALA A 64 -0.93 -16.13 -2.65
N PRO A 65 0.06 -15.29 -2.29
CA PRO A 65 0.75 -14.42 -3.25
C PRO A 65 1.35 -15.18 -4.44
N GLY A 66 1.85 -16.39 -4.20
CA GLY A 66 2.45 -17.25 -5.22
C GLY A 66 1.48 -18.00 -6.14
N GLN A 67 0.16 -17.81 -6.00
CA GLN A 67 -0.85 -18.46 -6.84
C GLN A 67 -1.46 -17.48 -7.85
N LEU A 68 -0.63 -16.91 -8.72
CA LEU A 68 -1.03 -15.82 -9.60
C LEU A 68 -2.16 -16.22 -10.57
N GLY A 69 -2.06 -17.39 -11.18
CA GLY A 69 -3.08 -17.89 -12.10
C GLY A 69 -4.44 -18.09 -11.40
N ARG A 70 -4.42 -18.66 -10.19
CA ARG A 70 -5.63 -18.83 -9.37
C ARG A 70 -6.21 -17.47 -8.95
N ASN A 71 -5.37 -16.53 -8.51
CA ASN A 71 -5.81 -15.23 -8.04
C ASN A 71 -6.47 -14.42 -9.17
N VAL A 72 -5.89 -14.41 -10.36
CA VAL A 72 -6.50 -13.79 -11.55
C VAL A 72 -7.80 -14.51 -11.94
N GLY A 73 -7.84 -15.84 -11.83
CA GLY A 73 -9.06 -16.61 -12.03
C GLY A 73 -10.20 -16.21 -11.09
N LEU A 74 -9.89 -15.84 -9.82
CA LEU A 74 -10.88 -15.33 -8.88
C LEU A 74 -11.41 -13.94 -9.29
N PHE A 75 -10.56 -13.02 -9.74
CA PHE A 75 -11.02 -11.74 -10.27
C PHE A 75 -12.03 -11.92 -11.41
N LYS A 76 -11.71 -12.78 -12.37
CA LYS A 76 -12.60 -13.10 -13.50
C LYS A 76 -13.89 -13.75 -13.04
N LYS A 77 -13.81 -14.76 -12.16
CA LYS A 77 -14.97 -15.47 -11.61
C LYS A 77 -15.96 -14.53 -10.92
N GLU A 78 -15.44 -13.57 -10.16
CA GLU A 78 -16.26 -12.60 -9.42
C GLU A 78 -16.65 -11.37 -10.25
N GLY A 79 -16.21 -11.27 -11.51
CA GLY A 79 -16.50 -10.14 -12.38
C GLY A 79 -15.85 -8.84 -11.95
N CYS A 80 -14.67 -8.90 -11.33
CA CYS A 80 -13.93 -7.71 -10.93
C CYS A 80 -13.38 -6.99 -12.16
N GLY A 81 -13.90 -5.82 -12.47
CA GLY A 81 -13.37 -4.94 -13.51
C GLY A 81 -12.19 -4.10 -13.03
N SER A 82 -12.02 -3.98 -11.72
CA SER A 82 -10.92 -3.24 -11.10
C SER A 82 -10.45 -3.90 -9.80
N ALA A 83 -9.22 -3.58 -9.42
CA ALA A 83 -8.61 -4.07 -8.18
C ALA A 83 -7.81 -2.98 -7.47
N VAL A 84 -7.69 -3.08 -6.14
CA VAL A 84 -6.79 -2.30 -5.29
C VAL A 84 -5.93 -3.27 -4.50
N PHE A 85 -4.63 -3.00 -4.43
CA PHE A 85 -3.68 -3.71 -3.59
C PHE A 85 -3.34 -2.83 -2.40
N ILE A 86 -3.54 -3.32 -1.17
CA ILE A 86 -3.34 -2.50 0.03
C ILE A 86 -3.03 -3.35 1.25
N GLY A 87 -2.20 -2.80 2.14
CA GLY A 87 -1.74 -3.46 3.36
C GLY A 87 -0.34 -4.06 3.23
N LYS A 88 0.28 -4.38 4.35
CA LYS A 88 1.65 -4.92 4.37
C LYS A 88 1.67 -6.39 3.96
N VAL A 89 2.66 -6.78 3.19
CA VAL A 89 2.95 -8.18 2.85
C VAL A 89 4.30 -8.53 3.47
N PRO A 90 4.35 -9.34 4.55
CA PRO A 90 5.60 -9.72 5.17
C PRO A 90 6.49 -10.52 4.22
N LYS A 91 7.67 -9.99 3.88
CA LYS A 91 8.63 -10.63 2.96
C LYS A 91 9.01 -12.06 3.36
N LEU A 92 9.18 -12.28 4.67
CA LEU A 92 9.50 -13.61 5.20
C LEU A 92 8.40 -14.65 4.90
N ASN A 93 7.14 -14.22 4.87
CA ASN A 93 6.02 -15.10 4.53
C ASN A 93 6.04 -15.47 3.04
N LEU A 94 6.44 -14.54 2.17
CA LEU A 94 6.58 -14.80 0.75
C LEU A 94 7.68 -15.84 0.48
N LEU A 95 8.86 -15.68 1.09
CA LEU A 95 9.98 -16.60 0.94
C LEU A 95 9.68 -18.01 1.49
N ARG A 96 8.95 -18.11 2.60
CA ARG A 96 8.55 -19.40 3.18
C ARG A 96 7.52 -20.15 2.35
N GLN A 97 6.83 -19.47 1.42
CA GLN A 97 5.75 -20.06 0.62
C GLN A 97 6.15 -20.32 -0.83
N LEU A 98 7.43 -20.27 -1.20
CA LEU A 98 7.90 -20.52 -2.56
C LEU A 98 7.44 -21.88 -3.11
N HIS A 99 7.32 -22.89 -2.27
CA HIS A 99 6.80 -24.21 -2.64
C HIS A 99 5.31 -24.22 -3.05
N LYS A 100 4.58 -23.14 -2.78
CA LYS A 100 3.14 -22.99 -3.14
C LYS A 100 2.96 -22.20 -4.45
N PHE A 101 4.03 -21.82 -5.11
CA PHE A 101 3.95 -21.03 -6.34
C PHE A 101 3.36 -21.89 -7.47
N ASP A 102 2.35 -21.33 -8.14
CA ASP A 102 1.84 -21.96 -9.35
C ASP A 102 2.79 -21.69 -10.54
N TRP A 103 2.58 -22.43 -11.62
CA TRP A 103 3.41 -22.30 -12.81
C TRP A 103 3.40 -20.89 -13.41
N THR A 104 2.28 -20.18 -13.27
CA THR A 104 2.14 -18.79 -13.71
C THR A 104 3.05 -17.87 -12.91
N ALA A 105 3.07 -18.02 -11.58
CA ALA A 105 3.96 -17.24 -10.72
C ALA A 105 5.44 -17.50 -11.04
N VAL A 106 5.83 -18.76 -11.24
CA VAL A 106 7.22 -19.11 -11.61
C VAL A 106 7.61 -18.45 -12.94
N LYS A 107 6.74 -18.53 -13.96
CA LYS A 107 6.95 -17.92 -15.26
C LYS A 107 7.05 -16.39 -15.17
N GLU A 108 6.18 -15.75 -14.39
CA GLU A 108 6.22 -14.29 -14.28
C GLU A 108 7.45 -13.82 -13.48
N LEU A 109 7.83 -14.49 -12.41
CA LEU A 109 9.04 -14.17 -11.66
C LEU A 109 10.32 -14.34 -12.48
N SER A 110 10.38 -15.31 -13.39
CA SER A 110 11.55 -15.50 -14.27
C SER A 110 11.79 -14.37 -15.26
N LYS A 111 10.81 -13.48 -15.44
CA LYS A 111 10.93 -12.29 -16.32
C LYS A 111 11.52 -11.07 -15.57
N LEU A 112 11.58 -11.11 -14.24
CA LEU A 112 12.02 -9.97 -13.45
C LEU A 112 13.54 -9.78 -13.55
N PRO A 113 14.03 -8.54 -13.76
CA PRO A 113 15.47 -8.24 -13.78
C PRO A 113 16.09 -8.30 -12.38
N ASN A 114 15.31 -8.10 -11.35
CA ASN A 114 15.67 -8.17 -9.93
C ASN A 114 14.43 -8.44 -9.06
N PHE A 115 14.62 -8.69 -7.77
CA PHE A 115 13.55 -8.98 -6.82
C PHE A 115 13.31 -7.84 -5.82
N ASN A 116 13.56 -6.61 -6.23
CA ASN A 116 13.20 -5.44 -5.45
C ASN A 116 11.67 -5.30 -5.37
N ASP A 117 11.18 -4.76 -4.26
CA ASP A 117 9.74 -4.63 -4.02
C ASP A 117 9.02 -3.87 -5.13
N ASP A 118 9.61 -2.75 -5.56
CA ASP A 118 9.04 -1.91 -6.61
C ASP A 118 8.93 -2.69 -7.93
N THR A 119 9.98 -3.47 -8.30
CA THR A 119 9.97 -4.30 -9.52
C THR A 119 8.87 -5.36 -9.46
N ILE A 120 8.72 -6.04 -8.33
CA ILE A 120 7.67 -7.04 -8.13
C ILE A 120 6.29 -6.39 -8.20
N GLN A 121 6.10 -5.25 -7.55
CA GLN A 121 4.82 -4.53 -7.52
C GLN A 121 4.40 -4.05 -8.92
N PHE A 122 5.31 -3.39 -9.66
CA PHE A 122 5.05 -2.98 -11.04
C PHE A 122 4.63 -4.15 -11.92
N HIS A 123 5.42 -5.23 -11.87
CA HIS A 123 5.14 -6.40 -12.70
C HIS A 123 3.81 -7.07 -12.33
N MET A 124 3.47 -7.10 -11.05
CA MET A 124 2.17 -7.61 -10.58
C MET A 124 1.01 -6.76 -11.07
N GLY A 125 1.15 -5.43 -11.06
CA GLY A 125 0.15 -4.52 -11.61
C GLY A 125 -0.09 -4.76 -13.09
N ASP A 126 0.98 -4.76 -13.87
CA ASP A 126 0.93 -4.99 -15.31
C ASP A 126 0.37 -6.38 -15.65
N PHE A 127 0.74 -7.41 -14.86
CA PHE A 127 0.20 -8.75 -15.03
C PHE A 127 -1.32 -8.80 -14.81
N VAL A 128 -1.83 -8.15 -13.77
CA VAL A 128 -3.26 -8.10 -13.47
C VAL A 128 -4.01 -7.29 -14.53
N GLU A 129 -3.46 -6.16 -14.98
CA GLU A 129 -4.03 -5.33 -16.04
C GLU A 129 -4.07 -6.05 -17.39
N ALA A 130 -3.02 -6.81 -17.74
CA ALA A 130 -2.99 -7.65 -18.94
C ALA A 130 -4.10 -8.73 -18.94
N HIS A 131 -4.66 -9.05 -17.77
CA HIS A 131 -5.79 -9.97 -17.64
C HIS A 131 -7.16 -9.27 -17.58
N GLY A 132 -7.22 -7.96 -17.87
CA GLY A 132 -8.44 -7.17 -17.98
C GLY A 132 -8.99 -6.63 -16.67
N VAL A 133 -8.17 -6.56 -15.62
CA VAL A 133 -8.55 -5.98 -14.33
C VAL A 133 -7.74 -4.71 -14.10
N LYS A 134 -8.38 -3.54 -14.15
CA LYS A 134 -7.73 -2.24 -13.95
C LYS A 134 -7.24 -2.09 -12.51
N VAL A 135 -5.96 -1.78 -12.31
CA VAL A 135 -5.40 -1.52 -10.98
C VAL A 135 -5.61 -0.04 -10.61
N LEU A 136 -6.40 0.19 -9.57
CA LEU A 136 -6.73 1.53 -9.06
C LEU A 136 -5.77 1.92 -7.93
N THR A 137 -5.59 3.22 -7.74
CA THR A 137 -4.77 3.74 -6.66
C THR A 137 -5.50 3.65 -5.31
N GLN A 138 -4.76 3.37 -4.24
CA GLN A 138 -5.29 3.41 -2.88
C GLN A 138 -5.88 4.79 -2.54
N ARG A 139 -5.27 5.85 -3.08
CA ARG A 139 -5.68 7.24 -2.85
C ARG A 139 -7.13 7.49 -3.23
N GLU A 140 -7.63 6.86 -4.28
CA GLU A 140 -9.02 7.04 -4.71
C GLU A 140 -10.03 6.74 -3.60
N PHE A 141 -9.72 5.78 -2.73
CA PHE A 141 -10.62 5.35 -1.66
C PHE A 141 -10.30 5.96 -0.30
N LEU A 142 -9.11 6.50 -0.11
CA LEU A 142 -8.59 6.99 1.17
C LEU A 142 -8.31 8.49 1.18
N VAL A 143 -8.98 9.27 0.31
CA VAL A 143 -8.74 10.73 0.19
C VAL A 143 -8.79 11.44 1.54
N HIS A 144 -9.70 11.04 2.44
CA HIS A 144 -9.86 11.62 3.76
C HIS A 144 -8.69 11.35 4.73
N LEU A 145 -7.78 10.42 4.40
CA LEU A 145 -6.57 10.14 5.17
C LEU A 145 -5.35 10.91 4.65
N PHE A 146 -5.49 11.60 3.53
CA PHE A 146 -4.41 12.43 3.00
C PHE A 146 -4.53 13.83 3.59
N PRO A 147 -3.52 14.27 4.36
CA PRO A 147 -3.55 15.60 4.93
C PRO A 147 -3.42 16.66 3.84
N GLU A 148 -3.93 17.85 4.12
CA GLU A 148 -3.61 19.03 3.32
C GLU A 148 -2.14 19.41 3.50
N ILE A 149 -1.62 20.17 2.52
CA ILE A 149 -0.23 20.66 2.60
C ILE A 149 -0.14 21.69 3.71
N GLY A 150 0.77 21.47 4.64
CA GLY A 150 1.02 22.39 5.75
C GLY A 150 1.11 21.71 7.11
N PRO A 151 1.15 22.47 8.20
CA PRO A 151 1.22 21.95 9.55
C PRO A 151 -0.11 21.28 9.94
N LEU A 152 -0.02 20.09 10.52
CA LEU A 152 -1.18 19.32 11.03
C LEU A 152 -1.50 19.64 12.48
N THR A 153 -0.65 20.41 13.15
CA THR A 153 -0.81 20.81 14.57
C THR A 153 -0.72 22.31 14.70
N SER A 154 -1.22 22.86 15.80
CA SER A 154 -1.14 24.30 16.13
C SER A 154 0.26 24.74 16.58
N ARG A 155 1.17 23.79 16.86
CA ARG A 155 2.53 24.10 17.28
C ARG A 155 3.33 24.70 16.13
N GLN A 156 3.96 25.84 16.40
CA GLN A 156 4.91 26.43 15.45
C GLN A 156 6.28 25.76 15.58
N LEU A 157 6.92 25.55 14.45
CA LEU A 157 8.29 25.04 14.41
C LEU A 157 9.28 26.16 14.78
N THR A 158 10.39 25.79 15.42
CA THR A 158 11.51 26.73 15.65
C THR A 158 12.38 26.86 14.40
N ILE A 159 13.27 27.86 14.39
CA ILE A 159 14.22 28.05 13.28
C ILE A 159 15.14 26.82 13.13
N GLU A 160 15.56 26.26 14.26
CA GLU A 160 16.42 25.08 14.30
C GLU A 160 15.72 23.86 13.72
N GLU A 161 14.45 23.65 14.06
CA GLU A 161 13.64 22.57 13.52
C GLU A 161 13.43 22.72 12.01
N TYR A 162 13.22 23.93 11.50
CA TYR A 162 13.18 24.17 10.06
C TYR A 162 14.51 23.83 9.37
N ALA A 163 15.65 24.16 9.97
CA ALA A 163 16.95 23.82 9.45
C ALA A 163 17.19 22.29 9.45
N ASP A 164 16.73 21.60 10.49
CA ASP A 164 16.76 20.13 10.58
C ASP A 164 15.87 19.48 9.51
N ILE A 165 14.67 20.02 9.27
CA ILE A 165 13.75 19.55 8.22
C ILE A 165 14.40 19.70 6.84
N GLU A 166 14.93 20.88 6.52
CA GLU A 166 15.54 21.16 5.21
C GLU A 166 16.70 20.19 4.94
N TYR A 167 17.60 20.05 5.91
CA TYR A 167 18.73 19.13 5.81
C TYR A 167 18.26 17.67 5.70
N GLY A 168 17.37 17.23 6.60
CA GLY A 168 16.88 15.87 6.65
C GLY A 168 16.08 15.46 5.41
N MET A 169 15.25 16.35 4.87
CA MET A 169 14.52 16.10 3.62
C MET A 169 15.45 15.94 2.41
N GLY A 170 16.56 16.67 2.37
CA GLY A 170 17.60 16.49 1.36
C GLY A 170 18.20 15.09 1.41
N VAL A 171 18.65 14.68 2.60
CA VAL A 171 19.24 13.34 2.79
C VAL A 171 18.21 12.24 2.57
N ALA A 172 16.95 12.41 3.04
CA ALA A 172 15.90 11.42 2.84
C ALA A 172 15.61 11.15 1.36
N ARG A 173 15.63 12.18 0.50
CA ARG A 173 15.50 12.01 -0.96
C ARG A 173 16.65 11.21 -1.56
N GLU A 174 17.89 11.42 -1.09
CA GLU A 174 19.05 10.68 -1.60
C GLU A 174 19.02 9.21 -1.21
N ILE A 175 18.71 8.86 0.04
CA ILE A 175 18.60 7.46 0.46
C ILE A 175 17.42 6.76 -0.23
N ALA A 176 16.33 7.49 -0.49
CA ALA A 176 15.18 6.98 -1.24
C ALA A 176 15.54 6.70 -2.70
N ARG A 177 16.33 7.57 -3.33
CA ARG A 177 16.85 7.38 -4.69
C ARG A 177 17.77 6.16 -4.82
N LEU A 178 18.52 5.87 -3.76
CA LEU A 178 19.41 4.69 -3.68
C LEU A 178 18.69 3.40 -3.26
N ASP A 179 17.37 3.46 -3.02
CA ASP A 179 16.56 2.34 -2.53
C ASP A 179 17.05 1.72 -1.21
N ILE A 180 17.67 2.55 -0.35
CA ILE A 180 18.14 2.13 0.99
C ILE A 180 16.98 2.16 1.98
N GLY A 181 16.24 3.28 2.01
CA GLY A 181 15.12 3.57 2.87
C GLY A 181 14.48 4.90 2.47
N GLN A 182 13.53 5.39 3.27
CA GLN A 182 12.81 6.63 2.95
C GLN A 182 12.60 7.56 4.16
N THR A 183 13.20 7.19 5.31
CA THR A 183 13.10 7.94 6.56
C THR A 183 14.47 8.27 7.10
N VAL A 184 14.65 9.53 7.50
CA VAL A 184 15.85 10.04 8.13
C VAL A 184 15.47 10.74 9.42
N VAL A 185 16.24 10.54 10.48
CA VAL A 185 16.05 11.20 11.76
C VAL A 185 17.21 12.15 12.00
N VAL A 186 16.89 13.40 12.27
CA VAL A 186 17.85 14.51 12.36
C VAL A 186 17.75 15.17 13.73
N ARG A 187 18.87 15.68 14.19
CA ARG A 187 18.97 16.61 15.32
C ARG A 187 20.17 17.53 15.11
N ASP A 188 19.99 18.82 15.30
CA ASP A 188 21.06 19.83 15.19
C ASP A 188 21.82 19.72 13.87
N ARG A 189 21.10 19.48 12.75
CA ARG A 189 21.63 19.23 11.40
C ARG A 189 22.62 18.06 11.32
N MET A 190 22.50 17.08 12.22
CA MET A 190 23.22 15.81 12.17
C MET A 190 22.25 14.65 11.96
N ILE A 191 22.62 13.72 11.10
CA ILE A 191 21.87 12.48 10.93
C ILE A 191 22.09 11.59 12.15
N VAL A 192 21.03 11.37 12.92
CA VAL A 192 21.06 10.48 14.10
C VAL A 192 20.79 9.03 13.67
N ALA A 193 19.86 8.84 12.74
CA ALA A 193 19.58 7.54 12.14
C ALA A 193 19.00 7.70 10.73
N LEU A 194 19.24 6.68 9.92
CA LEU A 194 18.49 6.49 8.66
C LEU A 194 17.83 5.12 8.72
N GLU A 195 16.67 5.05 8.04
CA GLU A 195 15.96 3.79 7.81
C GLU A 195 16.71 2.94 6.78
N ALA A 196 16.82 1.65 7.07
CA ALA A 196 17.28 0.63 6.15
C ALA A 196 16.34 -0.60 6.26
N ILE A 197 16.88 -1.80 6.33
CA ILE A 197 16.12 -3.04 6.38
C ILE A 197 15.25 -3.19 7.65
N GLU A 198 15.59 -2.48 8.72
CA GLU A 198 14.85 -2.51 10.00
C GLU A 198 13.49 -1.83 9.93
N GLY A 199 13.28 -0.90 8.99
CA GLY A 199 12.06 -0.13 8.83
C GLY A 199 11.98 1.15 9.69
N THR A 200 10.98 2.00 9.38
CA THR A 200 10.82 3.34 9.95
C THR A 200 10.78 3.36 11.47
N ASP A 201 9.95 2.53 12.09
CA ASP A 201 9.70 2.60 13.55
C ASP A 201 10.96 2.23 14.35
N GLU A 202 11.73 1.24 13.90
CA GLU A 202 12.98 0.84 14.57
C GLU A 202 14.10 1.88 14.35
N ALA A 203 14.16 2.51 13.18
CA ALA A 203 15.08 3.62 12.95
C ALA A 203 14.78 4.81 13.88
N ILE A 204 13.51 5.17 14.08
CA ILE A 204 13.11 6.23 15.02
C ILE A 204 13.47 5.86 16.46
N LYS A 205 13.12 4.65 16.92
CA LYS A 205 13.47 4.18 18.27
C LYS A 205 14.98 4.24 18.53
N ARG A 206 15.78 3.83 17.55
CA ARG A 206 17.25 3.90 17.61
C ARG A 206 17.72 5.34 17.73
N ALA A 207 17.16 6.25 16.91
CA ALA A 207 17.51 7.66 16.96
C ALA A 207 17.18 8.30 18.31
N VAL A 208 16.00 8.09 18.86
CA VAL A 208 15.59 8.62 20.17
C VAL A 208 16.50 8.12 21.28
N LYS A 209 16.90 6.84 21.26
CA LYS A 209 17.84 6.28 22.22
C LYS A 209 19.23 6.93 22.14
N LEU A 210 19.70 7.25 20.94
CA LEU A 210 21.02 7.85 20.70
C LEU A 210 21.04 9.34 21.02
N SER A 211 19.99 10.08 20.63
CA SER A 211 19.93 11.53 20.77
C SER A 211 19.71 12.02 22.19
N ARG A 212 19.09 11.20 23.05
CA ARG A 212 18.68 11.57 24.41
C ARG A 212 17.85 12.87 24.49
N GLY A 213 17.09 13.18 23.45
CA GLY A 213 16.28 14.40 23.35
C GLY A 213 15.40 14.42 22.10
N PRO A 214 14.68 15.53 21.85
CA PRO A 214 13.81 15.64 20.70
C PRO A 214 14.57 15.49 19.39
N VAL A 215 13.90 14.92 18.39
CA VAL A 215 14.43 14.68 17.03
C VAL A 215 13.40 15.10 15.99
N VAL A 216 13.87 15.39 14.80
CA VAL A 216 13.05 15.65 13.61
C VAL A 216 13.07 14.40 12.73
N VAL A 217 11.90 13.89 12.38
CA VAL A 217 11.76 12.74 11.49
C VAL A 217 11.33 13.21 10.10
N CYS A 218 12.17 12.98 9.12
CA CYS A 218 11.92 13.31 7.71
C CYS A 218 11.61 12.04 6.93
N LYS A 219 10.41 11.94 6.37
CA LYS A 219 9.99 10.81 5.55
C LYS A 219 9.54 11.28 4.18
N VAL A 220 10.00 10.60 3.12
CA VAL A 220 9.70 10.92 1.72
C VAL A 220 9.10 9.72 0.99
N SER A 221 8.48 9.96 -0.16
CA SER A 221 8.17 8.91 -1.12
C SER A 221 9.42 8.57 -1.93
N LYS A 222 9.59 7.30 -2.30
CA LYS A 222 10.62 6.93 -3.26
C LYS A 222 10.28 7.50 -4.64
N PRO A 223 11.26 7.98 -5.44
CA PRO A 223 10.99 8.60 -6.74
C PRO A 223 10.31 7.66 -7.75
N ASN A 224 10.59 6.37 -7.66
CA ASN A 224 10.06 5.34 -8.57
C ASN A 224 8.92 4.52 -7.94
N GLN A 225 8.34 4.98 -6.82
CA GLN A 225 7.28 4.27 -6.13
C GLN A 225 6.00 4.26 -6.95
N ASP A 226 5.46 3.09 -7.22
CA ASP A 226 4.17 2.97 -7.89
C ASP A 226 3.03 3.32 -6.91
N GLN A 227 2.42 4.47 -7.12
CA GLN A 227 1.32 4.96 -6.27
C GLN A 227 0.07 4.07 -6.27
N ARG A 228 0.01 3.07 -7.17
CA ARG A 228 -1.05 2.05 -7.15
C ARG A 228 -0.90 1.12 -5.94
N PHE A 229 0.35 0.87 -5.49
CA PHE A 229 0.67 -0.15 -4.47
C PHE A 229 1.16 0.41 -3.16
N ASP A 230 1.86 1.52 -3.17
CA ASP A 230 2.49 2.04 -1.97
C ASP A 230 2.35 3.56 -1.85
N VAL A 231 1.90 3.98 -0.68
CA VAL A 231 1.80 5.39 -0.29
C VAL A 231 2.48 5.53 1.06
N PRO A 232 3.42 6.49 1.22
CA PRO A 232 4.05 6.74 2.51
C PRO A 232 3.01 6.95 3.60
N THR A 233 3.03 6.10 4.61
CA THR A 233 2.03 6.11 5.68
C THR A 233 2.73 6.33 7.02
N VAL A 234 2.12 7.17 7.87
CA VAL A 234 2.48 7.37 9.27
C VAL A 234 1.31 6.89 10.11
N GLY A 235 1.55 6.00 11.05
CA GLY A 235 0.53 5.46 11.94
C GLY A 235 0.73 5.91 13.38
N MET A 236 -0.23 5.59 14.25
CA MET A 236 -0.16 5.90 15.69
C MET A 236 1.02 5.22 16.38
N SER A 237 1.55 4.15 15.85
CA SER A 237 2.75 3.47 16.38
C SER A 237 4.05 4.19 16.05
N THR A 238 4.02 5.09 15.08
CA THR A 238 5.18 5.88 14.64
C THR A 238 5.32 7.17 15.45
N LEU A 239 4.20 7.64 16.02
CA LEU A 239 4.11 8.83 16.87
C LEU A 239 4.33 8.50 18.35
#